data_076ee00d942a206c7c61a690e66c9834
#
_entry.id   076ee00d942a206c7c61a690e66c9834
#
_cell.length_a   1.000
_cell.length_b   1.000
_cell.length_c   1.000
_cell.angle_alpha   90.00
_cell.angle_beta   90.00
_cell.angle_gamma   90.00
#
_symmetry.space_group_name_H-M   'P 1'
#
loop_
_entity.id
_entity.type
_entity.pdbx_description
1 polymer ?
#
loop_
_entity_poly.entity_id
_entity_poly.type
_entity_poly.pdbx_seq_one_letter_code
_entity_poly.pdbx_strand_id
1 'polypeptide(L)'
;MAASAAANAFTNALAAVRARAAPASAASGTTARPTDPLLQVDALQQYYGGSHILRNVGFSAAVGEVTVVLGRNGVGKTTLLKSLMGVVPVRSGSVRFGGVDITADTPYQRARRGIGYVPQGREIFARLTVAENLQMGLATRRAGSALPAQLFELFPVLKAMLHRRGGDLSGGQQQQLAIARALAAQPTLLVLDEPTEGIQPSIIKDIGRVIRSLADVGLVVDGAPRPMAIVLVEQYYDFAAELADRYLVMERGEVVQRGRGADMHADGVRARMSI
;
A
#
# COMPACT_ATOMS: atom_id res chain seq x y z
N MET A 1 12.43 -24.84 13.00
CA MET A 1 11.08 -25.06 13.58
C MET A 1 10.29 -23.76 13.82
N ALA A 2 10.89 -22.67 14.28
CA ALA A 2 10.17 -21.40 14.52
C ALA A 2 9.55 -20.75 13.26
N ALA A 3 10.22 -20.81 12.10
CA ALA A 3 9.71 -20.25 10.84
C ALA A 3 8.45 -20.95 10.31
N SER A 4 8.33 -22.28 10.51
CA SER A 4 7.14 -23.06 10.11
C SER A 4 5.94 -22.73 10.99
N ALA A 5 6.14 -22.49 12.28
CA ALA A 5 5.07 -22.10 13.20
C ALA A 5 4.52 -20.70 12.90
N ALA A 6 5.39 -19.75 12.54
CA ALA A 6 4.99 -18.40 12.16
C ALA A 6 4.21 -18.38 10.83
N ALA A 7 4.63 -19.19 9.84
CA ALA A 7 3.92 -19.32 8.56
C ALA A 7 2.52 -19.95 8.74
N ASN A 8 2.39 -20.95 9.61
CA ASN A 8 1.10 -21.56 9.94
C ASN A 8 0.18 -20.60 10.71
N ALA A 9 0.73 -19.82 11.67
CA ALA A 9 -0.02 -18.81 12.39
C ALA A 9 -0.56 -17.72 11.45
N PHE A 10 0.27 -17.27 10.49
CA PHE A 10 -0.11 -16.29 9.48
C PHE A 10 -1.21 -16.82 8.55
N THR A 11 -1.08 -18.08 8.06
CA THR A 11 -2.08 -18.71 7.19
C THR A 11 -3.41 -18.88 7.92
N ASN A 12 -3.37 -19.25 9.20
CA ASN A 12 -4.57 -19.37 10.04
C ASN A 12 -5.20 -18.01 10.33
N ALA A 13 -4.40 -16.96 10.55
CA ALA A 13 -4.88 -15.58 10.73
C ALA A 13 -5.57 -15.06 9.46
N LEU A 14 -5.00 -15.31 8.30
CA LEU A 14 -5.61 -14.96 7.01
C LEU A 14 -6.91 -15.71 6.74
N ALA A 15 -6.95 -16.99 7.09
CA ALA A 15 -8.17 -17.81 7.00
C ALA A 15 -9.26 -17.29 7.97
N ALA A 16 -8.89 -16.86 9.18
CA ALA A 16 -9.79 -16.27 10.15
C ALA A 16 -10.36 -14.92 9.67
N VAL A 17 -9.52 -14.08 9.04
CA VAL A 17 -9.95 -12.82 8.42
C VAL A 17 -10.93 -13.09 7.28
N ARG A 18 -10.63 -14.06 6.40
CA ARG A 18 -11.52 -14.50 5.31
C ARG A 18 -12.82 -15.10 5.83
N ALA A 19 -12.77 -15.92 6.88
CA ALA A 19 -13.95 -16.54 7.47
C ALA A 19 -14.89 -15.53 8.13
N ARG A 20 -14.35 -14.50 8.76
CA ARG A 20 -15.14 -13.38 9.34
C ARG A 20 -15.73 -12.46 8.27
N ALA A 21 -15.11 -12.43 7.09
CA ALA A 21 -15.55 -11.65 5.94
C ALA A 21 -16.49 -12.41 5.01
N ALA A 22 -16.72 -13.70 5.24
CA ALA A 22 -17.67 -14.49 4.46
C ALA A 22 -19.09 -13.94 4.67
N PRO A 23 -19.83 -13.59 3.61
CA PRO A 23 -21.19 -13.07 3.74
C PRO A 23 -22.09 -14.16 4.34
N ALA A 24 -22.88 -13.79 5.35
CA ALA A 24 -24.01 -14.58 5.77
C ALA A 24 -24.97 -14.68 4.58
N SER A 25 -25.11 -15.89 4.03
CA SER A 25 -26.11 -16.34 3.04
C SER A 25 -26.37 -15.41 1.83
N ALA A 26 -26.13 -15.95 0.66
CA ALA A 26 -26.38 -15.38 -0.64
C ALA A 26 -27.83 -14.86 -0.79
N ALA A 27 -27.96 -13.53 -0.81
CA ALA A 27 -29.04 -12.89 -1.52
C ALA A 27 -28.46 -12.45 -2.89
N SER A 28 -29.00 -13.03 -3.95
CA SER A 28 -28.67 -12.75 -5.34
C SER A 28 -28.87 -11.26 -5.69
N GLY A 29 -27.81 -10.51 -5.63
CA GLY A 29 -27.73 -9.15 -6.12
C GLY A 29 -26.35 -8.95 -6.70
N THR A 30 -26.25 -8.96 -8.01
CA THR A 30 -25.03 -8.55 -8.76
C THR A 30 -24.77 -7.09 -8.44
N THR A 31 -24.04 -6.82 -7.34
CA THR A 31 -23.48 -5.50 -7.11
C THR A 31 -22.33 -5.32 -8.08
N ALA A 32 -22.59 -4.62 -9.18
CA ALA A 32 -21.56 -4.12 -10.07
C ALA A 32 -20.47 -3.45 -9.19
N ARG A 33 -19.18 -3.82 -9.39
CA ARG A 33 -18.07 -3.10 -8.78
C ARG A 33 -18.25 -1.62 -9.10
N PRO A 34 -18.04 -0.69 -8.16
CA PRO A 34 -18.11 0.72 -8.46
C PRO A 34 -17.23 1.00 -9.69
N THR A 35 -17.81 1.54 -10.73
CA THR A 35 -17.13 1.81 -12.01
C THR A 35 -16.12 2.95 -11.91
N ASP A 36 -16.22 3.77 -10.86
CA ASP A 36 -15.36 4.93 -10.66
C ASP A 36 -14.12 4.57 -9.81
N PRO A 37 -12.91 4.96 -10.25
CA PRO A 37 -11.70 4.72 -9.49
C PRO A 37 -11.71 5.52 -8.18
N LEU A 38 -11.21 4.92 -7.08
CA LEU A 38 -11.04 5.60 -5.80
C LEU A 38 -9.99 6.70 -5.87
N LEU A 39 -8.86 6.42 -6.54
CA LEU A 39 -7.80 7.39 -6.83
C LEU A 39 -7.75 7.63 -8.33
N GLN A 40 -7.71 8.89 -8.72
CA GLN A 40 -7.50 9.33 -10.09
C GLN A 40 -6.40 10.39 -10.12
N VAL A 41 -5.44 10.19 -10.98
CA VAL A 41 -4.28 11.07 -11.18
C VAL A 41 -4.27 11.47 -12.64
N ASP A 42 -4.33 12.77 -12.90
CA ASP A 42 -4.43 13.28 -14.26
C ASP A 42 -3.30 14.27 -14.55
N ALA A 43 -2.50 13.94 -15.58
CA ALA A 43 -1.51 14.82 -16.19
C ALA A 43 -0.57 15.51 -15.20
N LEU A 44 -0.11 14.82 -14.14
CA LEU A 44 0.76 15.40 -13.13
C LEU A 44 2.09 15.87 -13.72
N GLN A 45 2.43 17.11 -13.41
CA GLN A 45 3.71 17.75 -13.71
C GLN A 45 4.38 18.13 -12.40
N GLN A 46 5.61 17.71 -12.17
CA GLN A 46 6.35 18.05 -10.97
C GLN A 46 7.80 18.42 -11.32
N TYR A 47 8.33 19.43 -10.63
CA TYR A 47 9.66 19.97 -10.82
C TYR A 47 10.39 20.12 -9.49
N TYR A 48 11.70 19.86 -9.47
CA TYR A 48 12.62 20.32 -8.44
C TYR A 48 13.51 21.40 -9.04
N GLY A 49 13.26 22.67 -8.66
CA GLY A 49 13.89 23.80 -9.32
C GLY A 49 13.61 23.80 -10.82
N GLY A 50 14.67 23.73 -11.64
CA GLY A 50 14.56 23.64 -13.10
C GLY A 50 14.40 22.21 -13.65
N SER A 51 14.52 21.19 -12.82
CA SER A 51 14.50 19.80 -13.26
C SER A 51 13.08 19.27 -13.31
N HIS A 52 12.61 18.88 -14.52
CA HIS A 52 11.29 18.29 -14.74
C HIS A 52 11.32 16.80 -14.41
N ILE A 53 10.71 16.41 -13.29
CA ILE A 53 10.78 15.05 -12.75
C ILE A 53 9.58 14.20 -13.16
N LEU A 54 8.35 14.73 -13.03
CA LEU A 54 7.14 14.03 -13.50
C LEU A 54 6.58 14.76 -14.71
N ARG A 55 6.33 13.99 -15.77
CA ARG A 55 5.94 14.52 -17.08
C ARG A 55 4.63 13.86 -17.50
N ASN A 56 3.54 14.59 -17.35
CA ASN A 56 2.21 14.16 -17.77
C ASN A 56 1.81 12.78 -17.21
N VAL A 57 2.14 12.52 -15.93
CA VAL A 57 1.84 11.23 -15.30
C VAL A 57 0.35 11.15 -14.98
N GLY A 58 -0.32 10.10 -15.47
CA GLY A 58 -1.73 9.85 -15.18
C GLY A 58 -2.01 8.36 -15.01
N PHE A 59 -2.81 8.02 -13.99
CA PHE A 59 -3.30 6.67 -13.73
C PHE A 59 -4.48 6.68 -12.76
N SER A 60 -5.08 5.52 -12.56
CA SER A 60 -6.16 5.34 -11.58
C SER A 60 -5.94 4.07 -10.75
N ALA A 61 -6.49 4.06 -9.53
CA ALA A 61 -6.53 2.87 -8.68
C ALA A 61 -7.96 2.67 -8.15
N ALA A 62 -8.46 1.44 -8.22
CA ALA A 62 -9.80 1.07 -7.80
C ALA A 62 -9.78 0.24 -6.52
N VAL A 63 -10.87 0.29 -5.76
CA VAL A 63 -11.07 -0.57 -4.58
C VAL A 63 -11.06 -2.03 -4.99
N GLY A 64 -10.36 -2.88 -4.25
CA GLY A 64 -10.22 -4.30 -4.55
C GLY A 64 -9.13 -4.62 -5.58
N GLU A 65 -8.34 -3.62 -6.01
CA GLU A 65 -7.28 -3.80 -6.98
C GLU A 65 -5.92 -3.34 -6.43
N VAL A 66 -4.86 -4.04 -6.86
CA VAL A 66 -3.47 -3.64 -6.69
C VAL A 66 -2.98 -3.03 -8.00
N THR A 67 -2.77 -1.71 -7.98
CA THR A 67 -2.15 -0.98 -9.09
C THR A 67 -0.65 -0.87 -8.83
N VAL A 68 0.15 -1.54 -9.65
CA VAL A 68 1.62 -1.54 -9.51
C VAL A 68 2.23 -0.48 -10.41
N VAL A 69 3.16 0.31 -9.85
CA VAL A 69 3.99 1.27 -10.57
C VAL A 69 5.41 0.73 -10.59
N LEU A 70 5.85 0.26 -11.75
CA LEU A 70 7.17 -0.28 -11.99
C LEU A 70 8.10 0.75 -12.60
N GLY A 71 9.37 0.61 -12.34
CA GLY A 71 10.42 1.43 -12.93
C GLY A 71 11.73 1.29 -12.19
N ARG A 72 12.83 1.64 -12.84
CA ARG A 72 14.17 1.62 -12.26
C ARG A 72 14.35 2.74 -11.23
N ASN A 73 15.48 2.72 -10.51
CA ASN A 73 15.83 3.80 -9.60
C ASN A 73 16.02 5.11 -10.37
N GLY A 74 15.55 6.21 -9.77
CA GLY A 74 15.70 7.55 -10.34
C GLY A 74 14.68 7.94 -11.42
N VAL A 75 13.73 7.07 -11.81
CA VAL A 75 12.75 7.40 -12.86
C VAL A 75 11.58 8.28 -12.37
N GLY A 76 11.53 8.62 -11.06
CA GLY A 76 10.50 9.50 -10.50
C GLY A 76 9.43 8.83 -9.64
N LYS A 77 9.51 7.52 -9.36
CA LYS A 77 8.50 6.77 -8.56
C LYS A 77 8.23 7.39 -7.19
N THR A 78 9.29 7.58 -6.39
CA THR A 78 9.16 8.19 -5.05
C THR A 78 8.66 9.64 -5.13
N THR A 79 9.05 10.40 -6.19
CA THR A 79 8.50 11.74 -6.41
C THR A 79 7.01 11.69 -6.71
N LEU A 80 6.55 10.72 -7.50
CA LEU A 80 5.13 10.49 -7.74
C LEU A 80 4.39 10.25 -6.42
N LEU A 81 4.89 9.34 -5.57
CA LEU A 81 4.26 9.06 -4.28
C LEU A 81 4.28 10.27 -3.34
N LYS A 82 5.39 11.01 -3.27
CA LYS A 82 5.45 12.26 -2.49
C LYS A 82 4.46 13.30 -3.00
N SER A 83 4.25 13.37 -4.30
CA SER A 83 3.22 14.25 -4.90
C SER A 83 1.81 13.75 -4.56
N LEU A 84 1.56 12.43 -4.63
CA LEU A 84 0.30 11.83 -4.20
C LEU A 84 0.00 12.03 -2.71
N MET A 85 1.02 12.13 -1.89
CA MET A 85 0.87 12.39 -0.45
C MET A 85 0.84 13.87 -0.10
N GLY A 86 1.02 14.77 -1.08
CA GLY A 86 1.07 16.23 -0.85
C GLY A 86 2.32 16.70 -0.12
N VAL A 87 3.35 15.85 -0.01
CA VAL A 87 4.66 16.19 0.57
C VAL A 87 5.43 17.11 -0.39
N VAL A 88 5.26 16.89 -1.69
CA VAL A 88 5.85 17.71 -2.75
C VAL A 88 4.72 18.30 -3.59
N PRO A 89 4.72 19.63 -3.80
CA PRO A 89 3.70 20.28 -4.60
C PRO A 89 3.82 19.88 -6.08
N VAL A 90 2.67 19.73 -6.75
CA VAL A 90 2.61 19.53 -8.20
C VAL A 90 2.52 20.88 -8.91
N ARG A 91 3.14 21.00 -10.08
CA ARG A 91 3.10 22.23 -10.88
C ARG A 91 1.77 22.39 -11.61
N SER A 92 1.25 21.29 -12.12
CA SER A 92 -0.05 21.20 -12.79
C SER A 92 -0.53 19.74 -12.84
N GLY A 93 -1.73 19.51 -13.30
CA GLY A 93 -2.44 18.26 -13.22
C GLY A 93 -3.34 18.21 -12.00
N SER A 94 -3.98 17.07 -11.76
CA SER A 94 -4.88 16.91 -10.62
C SER A 94 -4.76 15.54 -9.97
N VAL A 95 -5.07 15.49 -8.66
CA VAL A 95 -5.23 14.27 -7.88
C VAL A 95 -6.63 14.28 -7.28
N ARG A 96 -7.45 13.28 -7.62
CA ARG A 96 -8.78 13.10 -7.07
C ARG A 96 -8.86 11.83 -6.23
N PHE A 97 -9.54 11.91 -5.11
CA PHE A 97 -9.75 10.79 -4.20
C PHE A 97 -11.22 10.72 -3.78
N GLY A 98 -11.87 9.59 -4.07
CA GLY A 98 -13.32 9.44 -3.86
C GLY A 98 -14.14 10.52 -4.58
N GLY A 99 -13.74 10.91 -5.79
CA GLY A 99 -14.38 11.97 -6.59
C GLY A 99 -14.04 13.41 -6.17
N VAL A 100 -13.35 13.61 -5.03
CA VAL A 100 -12.97 14.94 -4.53
C VAL A 100 -11.57 15.30 -5.01
N ASP A 101 -11.38 16.52 -5.49
CA ASP A 101 -10.05 17.05 -5.81
C ASP A 101 -9.27 17.32 -4.52
N ILE A 102 -8.12 16.66 -4.38
CA ILE A 102 -7.22 16.76 -3.24
C ILE A 102 -5.85 17.33 -3.62
N THR A 103 -5.74 17.91 -4.81
CA THR A 103 -4.45 18.37 -5.37
C THR A 103 -3.73 19.34 -4.43
N ALA A 104 -4.48 20.25 -3.81
CA ALA A 104 -3.96 21.24 -2.86
C ALA A 104 -3.96 20.78 -1.39
N ASP A 105 -4.51 19.59 -1.09
CA ASP A 105 -4.58 19.09 0.28
C ASP A 105 -3.19 18.80 0.85
N THR A 106 -2.98 19.16 2.10
CA THR A 106 -1.78 18.83 2.87
C THR A 106 -1.68 17.32 3.14
N PRO A 107 -0.49 16.79 3.48
CA PRO A 107 -0.32 15.37 3.85
C PRO A 107 -1.28 14.93 4.96
N TYR A 108 -1.48 15.78 5.97
CA TYR A 108 -2.40 15.49 7.07
C TYR A 108 -3.86 15.39 6.60
N GLN A 109 -4.31 16.26 5.71
CA GLN A 109 -5.66 16.23 5.16
C GLN A 109 -5.87 14.95 4.34
N ARG A 110 -4.90 14.56 3.50
CA ARG A 110 -4.94 13.32 2.72
C ARG A 110 -4.99 12.07 3.61
N ALA A 111 -4.19 12.04 4.67
CA ALA A 111 -4.23 10.96 5.65
C ALA A 111 -5.60 10.88 6.36
N ARG A 112 -6.19 12.02 6.73
CA ARG A 112 -7.54 12.07 7.31
C ARG A 112 -8.65 11.64 6.36
N ARG A 113 -8.44 11.75 5.05
CA ARG A 113 -9.38 11.23 4.04
C ARG A 113 -9.32 9.71 3.91
N GLY A 114 -8.32 9.06 4.49
CA GLY A 114 -8.17 7.61 4.45
C GLY A 114 -7.08 7.12 3.49
N ILE A 115 -6.05 7.92 3.25
CA ILE A 115 -4.86 7.49 2.51
C ILE A 115 -3.77 7.09 3.51
N GLY A 116 -3.41 5.80 3.53
CA GLY A 116 -2.27 5.27 4.26
C GLY A 116 -1.02 5.26 3.39
N TYR A 117 0.15 5.59 3.97
CA TYR A 117 1.41 5.61 3.24
C TYR A 117 2.52 4.92 4.01
N VAL A 118 3.25 4.06 3.33
CA VAL A 118 4.48 3.42 3.81
C VAL A 118 5.60 3.86 2.88
N PRO A 119 6.47 4.78 3.31
CA PRO A 119 7.58 5.27 2.49
C PRO A 119 8.70 4.24 2.37
N GLN A 120 9.56 4.43 1.36
CA GLN A 120 10.83 3.73 1.25
C GLN A 120 11.66 3.92 2.53
N GLY A 121 12.36 2.88 2.97
CA GLY A 121 13.13 2.93 4.21
C GLY A 121 12.29 2.79 5.49
N ARG A 122 10.96 2.49 5.35
CA ARG A 122 10.04 2.15 6.47
C ARG A 122 9.67 3.31 7.38
N GLU A 123 10.58 4.22 7.67
CA GLU A 123 10.43 5.42 8.53
C GLU A 123 9.70 5.12 9.86
N ILE A 124 10.07 4.01 10.52
CA ILE A 124 9.58 3.71 11.86
C ILE A 124 10.23 4.63 12.90
N PHE A 125 9.55 4.83 14.01
CA PHE A 125 10.14 5.54 15.16
C PHE A 125 11.02 4.59 15.96
N ALA A 126 12.33 4.58 15.65
CA ALA A 126 13.29 3.60 16.18
C ALA A 126 13.38 3.59 17.72
N ARG A 127 13.18 4.75 18.36
CA ARG A 127 13.26 4.90 19.83
C ARG A 127 11.95 4.53 20.54
N LEU A 128 10.84 4.52 19.83
CA LEU A 128 9.54 4.11 20.37
C LEU A 128 9.41 2.59 20.33
N THR A 129 8.63 2.04 21.23
CA THR A 129 8.23 0.63 21.22
C THR A 129 7.33 0.31 20.02
N VAL A 130 7.13 -0.97 19.75
CA VAL A 130 6.15 -1.44 18.74
C VAL A 130 4.76 -0.91 19.05
N ALA A 131 4.34 -0.99 20.31
CA ALA A 131 3.03 -0.49 20.75
C ALA A 131 2.87 1.01 20.48
N GLU A 132 3.87 1.82 20.87
CA GLU A 132 3.86 3.27 20.62
C GLU A 132 3.89 3.61 19.13
N ASN A 133 4.70 2.90 18.32
CA ASN A 133 4.68 3.06 16.87
C ASN A 133 3.28 2.82 16.28
N LEU A 134 2.59 1.77 16.72
CA LEU A 134 1.22 1.48 16.27
C LEU A 134 0.24 2.56 16.72
N GLN A 135 0.37 3.07 17.94
CA GLN A 135 -0.46 4.17 18.44
C GLN A 135 -0.27 5.46 17.65
N MET A 136 0.95 5.76 17.16
CA MET A 136 1.19 6.90 16.26
C MET A 136 0.36 6.80 14.97
N GLY A 137 0.05 5.58 14.49
CA GLY A 137 -0.83 5.35 13.35
C GLY A 137 -2.28 5.81 13.59
N LEU A 138 -2.71 6.01 14.83
CA LEU A 138 -4.05 6.52 15.17
C LEU A 138 -4.15 8.05 15.14
N ALA A 139 -3.08 8.78 14.83
CA ALA A 139 -3.04 10.26 14.93
C ALA A 139 -4.11 10.97 14.08
N THR A 140 -4.62 10.33 13.03
CA THR A 140 -5.69 10.86 12.16
C THR A 140 -7.09 10.40 12.57
N ARG A 141 -7.18 9.50 13.56
CA ARG A 141 -8.43 8.95 14.07
C ARG A 141 -8.97 9.81 15.23
N ARG A 142 -10.23 9.55 15.61
CA ARG A 142 -10.82 10.20 16.79
C ARG A 142 -10.01 9.84 18.05
N ALA A 143 -9.86 10.80 18.95
CA ALA A 143 -9.22 10.54 20.23
C ALA A 143 -9.87 9.36 20.96
N GLY A 144 -9.05 8.48 21.56
CA GLY A 144 -9.51 7.26 22.21
C GLY A 144 -9.80 6.08 21.28
N SER A 145 -9.54 6.20 19.96
CA SER A 145 -9.65 5.05 19.06
C SER A 145 -8.69 3.93 19.46
N ALA A 146 -9.18 2.68 19.48
CA ALA A 146 -8.36 1.50 19.72
C ALA A 146 -7.67 1.03 18.45
N LEU A 147 -6.53 0.34 18.61
CA LEU A 147 -5.89 -0.36 17.52
C LEU A 147 -6.79 -1.50 17.02
N PRO A 148 -6.98 -1.65 15.71
CA PRO A 148 -7.71 -2.80 15.15
C PRO A 148 -7.03 -4.11 15.58
N ALA A 149 -7.77 -5.00 16.23
CA ALA A 149 -7.24 -6.32 16.67
C ALA A 149 -6.69 -7.14 15.51
N GLN A 150 -7.26 -6.96 14.34
CA GLN A 150 -6.87 -7.59 13.08
C GLN A 150 -5.42 -7.31 12.67
N LEU A 151 -4.82 -6.20 13.11
CA LEU A 151 -3.38 -5.93 12.87
C LEU A 151 -2.49 -7.04 13.42
N PHE A 152 -2.85 -7.63 14.56
CA PHE A 152 -2.10 -8.72 15.18
C PHE A 152 -2.44 -10.09 14.57
N GLU A 153 -3.53 -10.19 13.83
CA GLU A 153 -3.84 -11.35 12.99
C GLU A 153 -3.02 -11.32 11.69
N LEU A 154 -2.89 -10.13 11.09
CA LEU A 154 -2.07 -9.91 9.90
C LEU A 154 -0.57 -10.00 10.18
N PHE A 155 -0.13 -9.52 11.34
CA PHE A 155 1.27 -9.45 11.76
C PHE A 155 1.46 -10.03 13.17
N PRO A 156 1.35 -11.37 13.35
CA PRO A 156 1.41 -12.00 14.69
C PRO A 156 2.71 -11.73 15.43
N VAL A 157 3.83 -11.57 14.71
CA VAL A 157 5.13 -11.27 15.29
C VAL A 157 5.14 -9.97 16.08
N LEU A 158 4.38 -8.96 15.67
CA LEU A 158 4.31 -7.66 16.35
C LEU A 158 3.64 -7.78 17.73
N LYS A 159 2.65 -8.67 17.85
CA LYS A 159 1.98 -8.94 19.14
C LYS A 159 2.95 -9.44 20.20
N ALA A 160 3.89 -10.30 19.81
CA ALA A 160 4.90 -10.85 20.71
C ALA A 160 6.00 -9.82 21.07
N MET A 161 6.07 -8.70 20.35
CA MET A 161 7.16 -7.71 20.46
C MET A 161 6.70 -6.33 20.89
N LEU A 162 5.48 -6.18 21.44
CA LEU A 162 4.86 -4.89 21.75
C LEU A 162 5.76 -3.95 22.58
N HIS A 163 6.54 -4.51 23.52
CA HIS A 163 7.41 -3.75 24.40
C HIS A 163 8.82 -3.52 23.86
N ARG A 164 9.18 -4.12 22.68
CA ARG A 164 10.49 -3.92 22.06
C ARG A 164 10.52 -2.58 21.34
N ARG A 165 11.69 -1.94 21.31
CA ARG A 165 11.91 -0.73 20.49
C ARG A 165 11.89 -1.09 19.02
N GLY A 166 11.34 -0.19 18.20
CA GLY A 166 11.29 -0.38 16.75
C GLY A 166 12.70 -0.57 16.14
N GLY A 167 13.72 0.13 16.65
CA GLY A 167 15.10 0.01 16.20
C GLY A 167 15.74 -1.36 16.46
N ASP A 168 15.23 -2.14 17.43
CA ASP A 168 15.74 -3.46 17.78
C ASP A 168 15.13 -4.60 16.94
N LEU A 169 14.21 -4.26 16.04
CA LEU A 169 13.55 -5.21 15.14
C LEU A 169 14.43 -5.50 13.92
N SER A 170 14.33 -6.72 13.37
CA SER A 170 14.90 -7.02 12.06
C SER A 170 14.26 -6.18 10.96
N GLY A 171 14.94 -6.01 9.80
CA GLY A 171 14.42 -5.24 8.68
C GLY A 171 13.02 -5.68 8.24
N GLY A 172 12.76 -6.97 8.17
CA GLY A 172 11.43 -7.50 7.82
C GLY A 172 10.37 -7.21 8.88
N GLN A 173 10.73 -7.26 10.18
CA GLN A 173 9.82 -6.89 11.27
C GLN A 173 9.53 -5.38 11.29
N GLN A 174 10.52 -4.55 10.97
CA GLN A 174 10.33 -3.11 10.81
C GLN A 174 9.37 -2.79 9.66
N GLN A 175 9.46 -3.53 8.53
CA GLN A 175 8.55 -3.38 7.42
C GLN A 175 7.12 -3.76 7.79
N GLN A 176 6.95 -4.89 8.50
CA GLN A 176 5.64 -5.30 9.02
C GLN A 176 5.08 -4.24 9.98
N LEU A 177 5.92 -3.65 10.84
CA LEU A 177 5.53 -2.57 11.74
C LEU A 177 5.12 -1.30 10.97
N ALA A 178 5.85 -0.92 9.93
CA ALA A 178 5.53 0.24 9.10
C ALA A 178 4.17 0.07 8.41
N ILE A 179 3.89 -1.11 7.84
CA ILE A 179 2.60 -1.42 7.22
C ILE A 179 1.49 -1.44 8.28
N ALA A 180 1.69 -2.13 9.40
CA ALA A 180 0.70 -2.18 10.49
C ALA A 180 0.37 -0.79 11.05
N ARG A 181 1.38 0.09 11.18
CA ARG A 181 1.18 1.49 11.60
C ARG A 181 0.31 2.26 10.61
N ALA A 182 0.54 2.10 9.31
CA ALA A 182 -0.30 2.74 8.29
C ALA A 182 -1.74 2.20 8.32
N LEU A 183 -1.91 0.90 8.55
CA LEU A 183 -3.21 0.25 8.67
C LEU A 183 -3.97 0.60 9.96
N ALA A 184 -3.30 1.05 11.02
CA ALA A 184 -3.95 1.47 12.26
C ALA A 184 -4.97 2.61 12.03
N ALA A 185 -4.72 3.48 11.06
CA ALA A 185 -5.67 4.52 10.62
C ALA A 185 -6.90 3.98 9.89
N GLN A 186 -6.97 2.68 9.55
CA GLN A 186 -8.01 2.05 8.72
C GLN A 186 -8.20 2.78 7.38
N PRO A 187 -7.15 2.91 6.56
CA PRO A 187 -7.24 3.61 5.29
C PRO A 187 -8.11 2.85 4.28
N THR A 188 -8.60 3.55 3.26
CA THR A 188 -9.28 2.95 2.09
C THR A 188 -8.36 2.85 0.88
N LEU A 189 -7.25 3.62 0.88
CA LEU A 189 -6.15 3.53 -0.06
C LEU A 189 -4.85 3.31 0.72
N LEU A 190 -4.10 2.29 0.36
CA LEU A 190 -2.76 2.04 0.90
C LEU A 190 -1.72 2.24 -0.19
N VAL A 191 -0.77 3.14 0.06
CA VAL A 191 0.35 3.46 -0.84
C VAL A 191 1.63 2.89 -0.23
N LEU A 192 2.34 2.05 -0.99
CA LEU A 192 3.56 1.35 -0.56
C LEU A 192 4.71 1.69 -1.51
N ASP A 193 5.82 2.19 -0.95
CA ASP A 193 7.04 2.55 -1.69
C ASP A 193 8.14 1.51 -1.44
N GLU A 194 8.38 0.63 -2.43
CA GLU A 194 9.40 -0.43 -2.42
C GLU A 194 9.42 -1.27 -1.13
N PRO A 195 8.28 -1.89 -0.74
CA PRO A 195 8.17 -2.58 0.55
C PRO A 195 9.04 -3.84 0.66
N THR A 196 9.65 -4.31 -0.44
CA THR A 196 10.49 -5.51 -0.46
C THR A 196 11.97 -5.22 -0.29
N GLU A 197 12.38 -3.94 -0.33
CA GLU A 197 13.80 -3.55 -0.29
C GLU A 197 14.51 -4.01 0.98
N GLY A 198 15.61 -4.75 0.81
CA GLY A 198 16.45 -5.23 1.92
C GLY A 198 15.76 -6.21 2.87
N ILE A 199 14.80 -6.99 2.37
CA ILE A 199 14.00 -7.96 3.14
C ILE A 199 14.25 -9.38 2.65
N GLN A 200 14.21 -10.32 3.60
CA GLN A 200 14.38 -11.75 3.30
C GLN A 200 13.18 -12.30 2.49
N PRO A 201 13.41 -13.24 1.54
CA PRO A 201 12.37 -13.76 0.65
C PRO A 201 11.14 -14.33 1.36
N SER A 202 11.32 -14.96 2.54
CA SER A 202 10.19 -15.48 3.33
C SER A 202 9.24 -14.39 3.80
N ILE A 203 9.79 -13.25 4.25
CA ILE A 203 9.00 -12.10 4.70
C ILE A 203 8.34 -11.38 3.52
N ILE A 204 9.01 -11.32 2.36
CA ILE A 204 8.44 -10.76 1.12
C ILE A 204 7.14 -11.50 0.77
N LYS A 205 7.15 -12.84 0.81
CA LYS A 205 5.95 -13.64 0.56
C LYS A 205 4.82 -13.37 1.56
N ASP A 206 5.17 -13.18 2.85
CA ASP A 206 4.19 -12.84 3.88
C ASP A 206 3.56 -11.46 3.61
N ILE A 207 4.38 -10.46 3.28
CA ILE A 207 3.92 -9.12 2.91
C ILE A 207 3.01 -9.19 1.66
N GLY A 208 3.38 -9.95 0.62
CA GLY A 208 2.57 -10.14 -0.58
C GLY A 208 1.19 -10.70 -0.25
N ARG A 209 1.12 -11.73 0.60
CA ARG A 209 -0.16 -12.30 1.05
C ARG A 209 -1.02 -11.28 1.81
N VAL A 210 -0.39 -10.45 2.66
CA VAL A 210 -1.10 -9.37 3.37
C VAL A 210 -1.65 -8.36 2.37
N ILE A 211 -0.83 -7.88 1.42
CA ILE A 211 -1.23 -6.90 0.40
C ILE A 211 -2.44 -7.45 -0.39
N ARG A 212 -2.37 -8.70 -0.86
CA ARG A 212 -3.48 -9.30 -1.61
C ARG A 212 -4.75 -9.42 -0.76
N SER A 213 -4.62 -9.87 0.50
CA SER A 213 -5.75 -9.96 1.42
C SER A 213 -6.39 -8.60 1.71
N LEU A 214 -5.58 -7.54 1.82
CA LEU A 214 -6.09 -6.17 2.03
C LEU A 214 -6.85 -5.65 0.80
N ALA A 215 -6.42 -6.01 -0.40
CA ALA A 215 -7.16 -5.65 -1.61
C ALA A 215 -8.45 -6.46 -1.73
N ASP A 216 -8.42 -7.78 -1.53
CA ASP A 216 -9.57 -8.66 -1.72
C ASP A 216 -10.65 -8.51 -0.65
N VAL A 217 -10.24 -8.42 0.61
CA VAL A 217 -11.12 -8.47 1.78
C VAL A 217 -11.04 -7.18 2.59
N GLY A 218 -9.84 -6.61 2.72
CA GLY A 218 -9.57 -5.40 3.50
C GLY A 218 -9.56 -5.62 5.01
N LEU A 219 -9.74 -4.52 5.74
CA LEU A 219 -9.93 -4.56 7.19
C LEU A 219 -11.43 -4.64 7.52
N VAL A 220 -11.74 -5.30 8.64
CA VAL A 220 -13.09 -5.29 9.20
C VAL A 220 -13.30 -3.98 9.96
N VAL A 221 -14.21 -3.15 9.49
CA VAL A 221 -14.56 -1.87 10.10
C VAL A 221 -16.06 -1.88 10.38
N ASP A 222 -16.44 -1.63 11.62
CA ASP A 222 -17.84 -1.68 12.07
C ASP A 222 -18.52 -3.04 11.74
N GLY A 223 -17.75 -4.13 11.86
CA GLY A 223 -18.24 -5.50 11.61
C GLY A 223 -18.32 -5.92 10.15
N ALA A 224 -17.98 -5.05 9.20
CA ALA A 224 -18.02 -5.35 7.77
C ALA A 224 -16.62 -5.30 7.14
N PRO A 225 -16.31 -6.20 6.17
CA PRO A 225 -15.07 -6.15 5.42
C PRO A 225 -15.08 -4.93 4.51
N ARG A 226 -13.93 -4.23 4.45
CA ARG A 226 -13.73 -3.06 3.58
C ARG A 226 -12.48 -3.28 2.73
N PRO A 227 -12.61 -3.83 1.51
CA PRO A 227 -11.52 -3.93 0.56
C PRO A 227 -10.85 -2.59 0.33
N MET A 228 -9.55 -2.61 0.06
CA MET A 228 -8.75 -1.41 -0.17
C MET A 228 -8.36 -1.28 -1.63
N ALA A 229 -8.15 -0.04 -2.09
CA ALA A 229 -7.29 0.22 -3.22
C ALA A 229 -5.83 0.19 -2.76
N ILE A 230 -4.95 -0.40 -3.56
CA ILE A 230 -3.52 -0.44 -3.25
C ILE A 230 -2.73 0.13 -4.43
N VAL A 231 -1.85 1.08 -4.13
CA VAL A 231 -0.80 1.55 -5.05
C VAL A 231 0.53 1.04 -4.54
N LEU A 232 1.14 0.14 -5.30
CA LEU A 232 2.41 -0.50 -4.98
C LEU A 232 3.48 -0.02 -5.95
N VAL A 233 4.46 0.71 -5.44
CA VAL A 233 5.67 1.06 -6.22
C VAL A 233 6.73 0.00 -5.99
N GLU A 234 7.26 -0.55 -7.07
CA GLU A 234 8.26 -1.61 -7.01
C GLU A 234 9.26 -1.56 -8.17
N GLN A 235 10.41 -2.16 -7.94
CA GLN A 235 11.36 -2.51 -8.98
C GLN A 235 11.57 -4.04 -9.10
N TYR A 236 11.14 -4.81 -8.10
CA TYR A 236 11.21 -6.27 -8.12
C TYR A 236 10.03 -6.83 -8.93
N TYR A 237 10.31 -7.16 -10.20
CA TYR A 237 9.30 -7.58 -11.17
C TYR A 237 8.46 -8.77 -10.70
N ASP A 238 9.10 -9.84 -10.17
CA ASP A 238 8.39 -11.08 -9.84
C ASP A 238 7.35 -10.85 -8.74
N PHE A 239 7.70 -10.08 -7.72
CA PHE A 239 6.78 -9.70 -6.66
C PHE A 239 5.63 -8.83 -7.18
N ALA A 240 5.94 -7.89 -8.04
CA ALA A 240 4.96 -7.01 -8.67
C ALA A 240 3.97 -7.80 -9.53
N ALA A 241 4.48 -8.72 -10.37
CA ALA A 241 3.67 -9.52 -11.28
C ALA A 241 2.74 -10.50 -10.55
N GLU A 242 3.15 -11.02 -9.38
CA GLU A 242 2.32 -11.89 -8.55
C GLU A 242 1.09 -11.14 -7.97
N LEU A 243 1.22 -9.84 -7.75
CA LEU A 243 0.20 -9.05 -7.05
C LEU A 243 -0.64 -8.16 -7.97
N ALA A 244 -0.14 -7.78 -9.13
CA ALA A 244 -0.75 -6.74 -9.96
C ALA A 244 -2.11 -7.16 -10.55
N ASP A 245 -3.14 -6.34 -10.32
CA ASP A 245 -4.35 -6.32 -11.14
C ASP A 245 -4.16 -5.37 -12.34
N ARG A 246 -3.46 -4.25 -12.11
CA ARG A 246 -3.05 -3.28 -13.13
C ARG A 246 -1.59 -2.92 -12.94
N TYR A 247 -0.92 -2.58 -14.03
CA TYR A 247 0.45 -2.11 -13.98
C TYR A 247 0.69 -0.85 -14.80
N LEU A 248 1.71 -0.11 -14.40
CA LEU A 248 2.29 1.04 -15.08
C LEU A 248 3.80 0.87 -15.08
N VAL A 249 4.45 1.16 -16.19
CA VAL A 249 5.92 1.26 -16.27
C VAL A 249 6.31 2.71 -16.41
N MET A 250 7.16 3.19 -15.53
CA MET A 250 7.70 4.56 -15.55
C MET A 250 9.13 4.55 -16.05
N GLU A 251 9.42 5.46 -16.98
CA GLU A 251 10.76 5.78 -17.46
C GLU A 251 10.90 7.32 -17.56
N ARG A 252 11.99 7.86 -17.05
CA ARG A 252 12.33 9.30 -17.14
C ARG A 252 11.18 10.26 -16.78
N GLY A 253 10.39 9.87 -15.78
CA GLY A 253 9.27 10.69 -15.30
C GLY A 253 7.97 10.55 -16.07
N GLU A 254 7.87 9.64 -17.02
CA GLU A 254 6.68 9.39 -17.84
C GLU A 254 6.17 7.97 -17.64
N VAL A 255 4.87 7.76 -17.85
CA VAL A 255 4.28 6.43 -17.97
C VAL A 255 4.40 5.99 -19.42
N VAL A 256 5.33 5.06 -19.69
CA VAL A 256 5.62 4.57 -21.04
C VAL A 256 4.81 3.34 -21.45
N GLN A 257 4.26 2.62 -20.48
CA GLN A 257 3.45 1.43 -20.72
C GLN A 257 2.46 1.23 -19.59
N ARG A 258 1.31 0.67 -19.88
CA ARG A 258 0.28 0.30 -18.91
C ARG A 258 -0.55 -0.86 -19.41
N GLY A 259 -1.11 -1.66 -18.50
CA GLY A 259 -1.95 -2.80 -18.85
C GLY A 259 -2.55 -3.49 -17.64
N ARG A 260 -3.08 -4.66 -17.87
CA ARG A 260 -3.58 -5.57 -16.82
C ARG A 260 -2.42 -6.39 -16.28
N GLY A 261 -2.44 -6.72 -14.99
CA GLY A 261 -1.39 -7.52 -14.37
C GLY A 261 -1.16 -8.87 -15.07
N ALA A 262 -2.23 -9.53 -15.49
CA ALA A 262 -2.16 -10.79 -16.23
C ALA A 262 -1.38 -10.70 -17.56
N ASP A 263 -1.29 -9.53 -18.17
CA ASP A 263 -0.66 -9.32 -19.46
C ASP A 263 0.82 -8.93 -19.35
N MET A 264 1.33 -8.65 -18.14
CA MET A 264 2.70 -8.13 -17.90
C MET A 264 3.81 -8.96 -18.56
N HIS A 265 3.67 -10.29 -18.60
CA HIS A 265 4.64 -11.17 -19.23
C HIS A 265 4.59 -11.04 -20.76
N ALA A 266 3.39 -11.10 -21.34
CA ALA A 266 3.18 -10.97 -22.79
C ALA A 266 3.58 -9.58 -23.29
N ASP A 267 3.37 -8.55 -22.48
CA ASP A 267 3.73 -7.16 -22.75
C ASP A 267 5.25 -6.87 -22.65
N GLY A 268 6.05 -7.87 -22.29
CA GLY A 268 7.53 -7.74 -22.21
C GLY A 268 8.01 -6.82 -21.08
N VAL A 269 7.21 -6.59 -20.06
CA VAL A 269 7.54 -5.66 -18.94
C VAL A 269 8.84 -6.06 -18.24
N ARG A 270 9.11 -7.37 -18.06
CA ARG A 270 10.36 -7.84 -17.45
C ARG A 270 11.61 -7.35 -18.21
N ALA A 271 11.59 -7.39 -19.54
CA ALA A 271 12.72 -6.94 -20.35
C ALA A 271 13.00 -5.44 -20.15
N ARG A 272 11.97 -4.60 -20.03
CA ARG A 272 12.12 -3.17 -19.74
C ARG A 272 12.71 -2.88 -18.36
N MET A 273 12.45 -3.76 -17.39
CA MET A 273 13.00 -3.62 -16.04
C MET A 273 14.46 -4.04 -15.94
N SER A 274 14.97 -4.84 -16.90
CA SER A 274 16.31 -5.45 -16.88
C SER A 274 17.36 -4.63 -17.64
N ILE A 275 16.98 -3.67 -18.46
CA ILE A 275 17.86 -2.79 -19.26
C ILE A 275 18.16 -1.53 -18.44
#